data_7af918d71a08afcdf878fe8d425b76c1
#
_entry.id   7af918d71a08afcdf878fe8d425b76c1
#
_cell.length_a   1.000
_cell.length_b   1.000
_cell.length_c   1.000
_cell.angle_alpha   90.00
_cell.angle_beta   90.00
_cell.angle_gamma   90.00
#
_symmetry.space_group_name_H-M   'P 1'
#
loop_
_entity.id
_entity.type
_entity.pdbx_description
1 polymer ?
#
loop_
_entity_poly.entity_id
_entity_poly.type
_entity_poly.pdbx_seq_one_letter_code
_entity_poly.pdbx_strand_id
1 'polypeptide(L)'
;MLVKNIMSRNLYVAHPKTAVTDAQETMRRENIHHLPVIDDHTKKLVGIVSEKDLLYASPSPASTLDVYEMTRLLSKLSVGSVMAKKVVSAHPQDLVEDAARKMVDHDIGCLPIVDEDNYPVGIITESDMFRLFIDLFGTREKGLRATLRIPEEPGELAKLGSDVSEHNGNIVSIGTWPGERPTDALCIMKVTGMTREQFISSVEKHILEVIDIREV
;
A
#
# COMPACT_ATOMS: atom_id res chain seq x y z
N MET A 1 -1.18 -3.04 -12.48
CA MET A 1 -1.84 -1.71 -12.39
C MET A 1 -0.77 -0.62 -12.37
N LEU A 2 -1.05 0.62 -12.82
CA LEU A 2 -0.07 1.69 -12.77
C LEU A 2 -0.27 2.58 -11.53
N VAL A 3 0.82 3.13 -11.01
CA VAL A 3 0.85 4.03 -9.84
C VAL A 3 -0.15 5.19 -10.00
N LYS A 4 -0.26 5.80 -11.19
CA LYS A 4 -1.22 6.88 -11.47
C LYS A 4 -2.69 6.54 -11.23
N ASN A 5 -3.03 5.24 -11.16
CA ASN A 5 -4.41 4.77 -10.96
C ASN A 5 -4.84 4.80 -9.50
N ILE A 6 -3.86 4.73 -8.57
CA ILE A 6 -4.13 4.65 -7.12
C ILE A 6 -3.47 5.77 -6.30
N MET A 7 -2.51 6.52 -6.87
CA MET A 7 -1.86 7.63 -6.16
C MET A 7 -2.85 8.73 -5.78
N SER A 8 -2.64 9.35 -4.64
CA SER A 8 -3.30 10.60 -4.27
C SER A 8 -2.69 11.75 -5.07
N ARG A 9 -3.53 12.54 -5.75
CA ARG A 9 -3.13 13.74 -6.50
C ARG A 9 -3.33 15.02 -5.69
N ASN A 10 -4.09 14.96 -4.61
CA ASN A 10 -4.23 16.08 -3.68
C ASN A 10 -3.00 16.14 -2.79
N LEU A 11 -1.96 16.80 -3.30
CA LEU A 11 -0.64 16.80 -2.70
C LEU A 11 -0.45 18.03 -1.81
N TYR A 12 -0.26 17.79 -0.53
CA TYR A 12 0.23 18.80 0.41
C TYR A 12 1.76 18.71 0.44
N VAL A 13 2.42 19.85 0.38
CA VAL A 13 3.88 19.94 0.35
C VAL A 13 4.39 20.87 1.45
N ALA A 14 5.63 20.67 1.85
CA ALA A 14 6.36 21.61 2.68
C ALA A 14 7.52 22.23 1.90
N HIS A 15 8.10 23.26 2.45
CA HIS A 15 9.33 23.90 1.95
C HIS A 15 10.46 23.72 2.98
N PRO A 16 11.74 23.77 2.59
CA PRO A 16 12.84 23.65 3.55
C PRO A 16 12.78 24.65 4.70
N LYS A 17 12.19 25.83 4.46
CA LYS A 17 12.05 26.89 5.47
C LYS A 17 10.77 26.80 6.30
N THR A 18 9.85 25.90 5.97
CA THR A 18 8.62 25.67 6.75
C THR A 18 8.99 25.32 8.19
N ALA A 19 8.34 25.94 9.16
CA ALA A 19 8.55 25.58 10.55
C ALA A 19 8.03 24.17 10.85
N VAL A 20 8.68 23.45 11.73
CA VAL A 20 8.26 22.08 12.14
C VAL A 20 6.83 22.11 12.68
N THR A 21 6.46 23.13 13.46
CA THR A 21 5.10 23.32 13.98
C THR A 21 4.03 23.46 12.91
N ASP A 22 4.34 24.20 11.83
CA ASP A 22 3.41 24.41 10.71
C ASP A 22 3.21 23.13 9.90
N ALA A 23 4.29 22.34 9.72
CA ALA A 23 4.22 21.04 9.08
C ALA A 23 3.38 20.05 9.91
N GLN A 24 3.56 20.03 11.24
CA GLN A 24 2.75 19.22 12.16
C GLN A 24 1.26 19.61 12.11
N GLU A 25 0.97 20.92 12.12
CA GLU A 25 -0.41 21.40 12.03
C GLU A 25 -1.05 21.01 10.68
N THR A 26 -0.30 21.11 9.58
CA THR A 26 -0.77 20.67 8.26
C THR A 26 -1.06 19.18 8.25
N MET A 27 -0.15 18.34 8.76
CA MET A 27 -0.36 16.89 8.84
C MET A 27 -1.61 16.55 9.65
N ARG A 28 -1.80 17.19 10.80
CA ARG A 28 -2.95 16.97 11.66
C ARG A 28 -4.26 17.41 11.01
N ARG A 29 -4.31 18.61 10.42
CA ARG A 29 -5.52 19.18 9.80
C ARG A 29 -5.97 18.37 8.60
N GLU A 30 -5.02 17.93 7.78
CA GLU A 30 -5.28 17.19 6.55
C GLU A 30 -5.30 15.68 6.75
N ASN A 31 -5.06 15.21 7.98
CA ASN A 31 -4.98 13.78 8.36
C ASN A 31 -4.00 13.00 7.47
N ILE A 32 -2.79 13.54 7.33
CA ILE A 32 -1.69 12.95 6.55
C ILE A 32 -0.44 12.83 7.41
N HIS A 33 0.42 11.87 7.09
CA HIS A 33 1.60 11.54 7.89
C HIS A 33 2.93 11.84 7.18
N HIS A 34 2.87 12.33 5.94
CA HIS A 34 4.05 12.61 5.12
C HIS A 34 3.82 13.87 4.28
N LEU A 35 4.85 14.69 4.19
CA LEU A 35 4.88 15.86 3.31
C LEU A 35 6.12 15.78 2.42
N PRO A 36 5.97 15.66 1.10
CA PRO A 36 7.05 15.95 0.17
C PRO A 36 7.54 17.38 0.36
N VAL A 37 8.86 17.57 0.33
CA VAL A 37 9.49 18.88 0.48
C VAL A 37 9.99 19.34 -0.88
N ILE A 38 9.53 20.51 -1.30
CA ILE A 38 9.89 21.10 -2.59
C ILE A 38 10.77 22.33 -2.41
N ASP A 39 11.69 22.53 -3.34
CA ASP A 39 12.50 23.72 -3.39
C ASP A 39 11.66 24.97 -3.67
N ASP A 40 11.97 26.08 -3.00
CA ASP A 40 11.20 27.32 -3.10
C ASP A 40 11.18 27.91 -4.51
N HIS A 41 12.27 27.76 -5.27
CA HIS A 41 12.45 28.38 -6.58
C HIS A 41 12.12 27.41 -7.71
N THR A 42 12.70 26.21 -7.67
CA THR A 42 12.58 25.22 -8.76
C THR A 42 11.30 24.40 -8.67
N LYS A 43 10.64 24.35 -7.49
CA LYS A 43 9.49 23.51 -7.18
C LYS A 43 9.75 21.99 -7.30
N LYS A 44 11.01 21.60 -7.48
CA LYS A 44 11.41 20.19 -7.55
C LYS A 44 11.43 19.54 -6.17
N LEU A 45 11.25 18.23 -6.14
CA LEU A 45 11.34 17.45 -4.92
C LEU A 45 12.79 17.48 -4.40
N VAL A 46 12.97 17.90 -3.15
CA VAL A 46 14.29 18.00 -2.48
C VAL A 46 14.35 17.25 -1.16
N GLY A 47 13.24 16.73 -0.68
CA GLY A 47 13.16 15.99 0.56
C GLY A 47 11.78 15.40 0.81
N ILE A 48 11.67 14.67 1.90
CA ILE A 48 10.40 14.23 2.46
C ILE A 48 10.50 14.29 3.98
N VAL A 49 9.41 14.65 4.64
CA VAL A 49 9.32 14.66 6.10
C VAL A 49 8.10 13.86 6.53
N SER A 50 8.27 13.00 7.52
CA SER A 50 7.19 12.23 8.14
C SER A 50 6.80 12.82 9.49
N GLU A 51 5.61 12.47 9.98
CA GLU A 51 5.19 12.82 11.34
C GLU A 51 6.19 12.29 12.39
N LYS A 52 6.77 11.12 12.16
CA LYS A 52 7.79 10.52 13.00
C LYS A 52 9.06 11.37 13.07
N ASP A 53 9.53 11.92 11.95
CA ASP A 53 10.69 12.81 11.90
C ASP A 53 10.43 14.08 12.72
N LEU A 54 9.23 14.64 12.63
CA LEU A 54 8.82 15.84 13.37
C LEU A 54 8.69 15.55 14.87
N LEU A 55 8.22 14.35 15.25
CA LEU A 55 8.14 13.93 16.65
C LEU A 55 9.53 13.74 17.25
N TYR A 56 10.47 13.11 16.55
CA TYR A 56 11.83 12.92 17.02
C TYR A 56 12.63 14.24 17.12
N ALA A 57 12.29 15.21 16.29
CA ALA A 57 12.87 16.54 16.37
C ALA A 57 12.33 17.35 17.59
N SER A 58 11.23 16.89 18.18
CA SER A 58 10.59 17.55 19.33
C SER A 58 11.28 17.14 20.64
N PRO A 59 11.43 18.05 21.62
CA PRO A 59 11.92 17.70 22.94
C PRO A 59 11.06 16.61 23.59
N SER A 60 11.70 15.68 24.29
CA SER A 60 10.98 14.63 25.03
C SER A 60 10.03 15.25 26.05
N PRO A 61 8.83 14.66 26.29
CA PRO A 61 7.96 15.04 27.40
C PRO A 61 8.61 14.95 28.77
N ALA A 62 9.72 14.19 28.91
CA ALA A 62 10.53 14.11 30.10
C ALA A 62 11.57 15.25 30.22
N SER A 63 11.59 16.20 29.29
CA SER A 63 12.46 17.38 29.33
C SER A 63 12.07 18.29 30.52
N THR A 64 13.04 18.90 31.12
CA THR A 64 12.86 19.90 32.23
C THR A 64 12.47 21.28 31.68
N LEU A 65 12.33 21.43 30.37
CA LEU A 65 11.93 22.66 29.70
C LEU A 65 10.45 22.94 29.95
N ASP A 66 10.12 24.21 30.17
CA ASP A 66 8.72 24.60 30.23
C ASP A 66 8.09 24.60 28.81
N VAL A 67 6.72 24.66 28.75
CA VAL A 67 5.96 24.62 27.50
C VAL A 67 6.36 25.79 26.58
N TYR A 68 6.66 26.95 27.11
CA TYR A 68 7.06 28.13 26.32
C TYR A 68 8.46 27.97 25.73
N GLU A 69 9.38 27.40 26.46
CA GLU A 69 10.74 27.12 25.98
C GLU A 69 10.70 26.04 24.88
N MET A 70 9.92 24.98 25.08
CA MET A 70 9.71 23.95 24.07
C MET A 70 9.13 24.54 22.77
N THR A 71 8.05 25.31 22.88
CA THR A 71 7.40 25.94 21.71
C THR A 71 8.37 26.89 20.99
N ARG A 72 9.17 27.65 21.73
CA ARG A 72 10.17 28.57 21.19
C ARG A 72 11.31 27.82 20.48
N LEU A 73 11.72 26.67 20.97
CA LEU A 73 12.75 25.84 20.33
C LEU A 73 12.21 25.21 19.06
N LEU A 74 11.00 24.63 19.11
CA LEU A 74 10.36 24.01 17.95
C LEU A 74 10.09 25.02 16.82
N SER A 75 9.67 26.25 17.16
CA SER A 75 9.42 27.29 16.14
C SER A 75 10.69 27.75 15.41
N LYS A 76 11.87 27.43 15.92
CA LYS A 76 13.16 27.71 15.27
C LYS A 76 13.64 26.57 14.37
N LEU A 77 13.06 25.35 14.53
CA LEU A 77 13.41 24.23 13.68
C LEU A 77 12.64 24.32 12.35
N SER A 78 13.36 24.14 11.28
CA SER A 78 12.77 24.08 9.94
C SER A 78 12.68 22.64 9.44
N VAL A 79 11.74 22.36 8.57
CA VAL A 79 11.59 21.07 7.89
C VAL A 79 12.89 20.66 7.21
N GLY A 80 13.62 21.59 6.60
CA GLY A 80 14.90 21.33 5.95
C GLY A 80 15.99 20.80 6.86
N SER A 81 15.89 21.00 8.19
CA SER A 81 16.84 20.47 9.19
C SER A 81 16.54 19.04 9.62
N VAL A 82 15.29 18.56 9.41
CA VAL A 82 14.81 17.27 9.90
C VAL A 82 14.39 16.30 8.77
N MET A 83 14.13 16.83 7.57
CA MET A 83 13.69 16.03 6.41
C MET A 83 14.73 15.02 5.95
N ALA A 84 14.29 13.89 5.45
CA ALA A 84 15.12 12.99 4.66
C ALA A 84 15.42 13.64 3.29
N LYS A 85 16.73 13.81 2.98
CA LYS A 85 17.19 14.42 1.71
C LYS A 85 17.37 13.41 0.59
N LYS A 86 17.64 12.14 0.94
CA LYS A 86 17.66 11.03 -0.01
C LYS A 86 16.25 10.51 -0.15
N VAL A 87 15.53 10.95 -1.17
CA VAL A 87 14.14 10.55 -1.38
C VAL A 87 14.08 9.42 -2.40
N VAL A 88 13.49 8.30 -2.00
CA VAL A 88 13.05 7.27 -2.93
C VAL A 88 11.72 7.70 -3.51
N SER A 89 11.59 7.73 -4.82
CA SER A 89 10.39 8.15 -5.54
C SER A 89 9.98 7.12 -6.59
N ALA A 90 8.81 7.31 -7.16
CA ALA A 90 8.30 6.55 -8.29
C ALA A 90 7.71 7.50 -9.34
N HIS A 91 7.42 6.97 -10.53
CA HIS A 91 6.77 7.70 -11.61
C HIS A 91 5.32 7.25 -11.78
N PRO A 92 4.44 8.10 -12.35
CA PRO A 92 3.03 7.74 -12.60
C PRO A 92 2.85 6.48 -13.44
N GLN A 93 3.82 6.15 -14.29
CA GLN A 93 3.79 5.01 -15.20
C GLN A 93 4.44 3.74 -14.61
N ASP A 94 5.02 3.82 -13.41
CA ASP A 94 5.57 2.64 -12.73
C ASP A 94 4.45 1.65 -12.38
N LEU A 95 4.81 0.38 -12.27
CA LEU A 95 3.91 -0.65 -11.75
C LEU A 95 3.72 -0.46 -10.24
N VAL A 96 2.51 -0.71 -9.77
CA VAL A 96 2.19 -0.62 -8.33
C VAL A 96 3.00 -1.65 -7.53
N GLU A 97 3.23 -2.83 -8.10
CA GLU A 97 4.03 -3.90 -7.54
C GLU A 97 5.50 -3.47 -7.33
N ASP A 98 6.05 -2.70 -8.28
CA ASP A 98 7.40 -2.14 -8.15
C ASP A 98 7.45 -1.03 -7.08
N ALA A 99 6.40 -0.22 -6.98
CA ALA A 99 6.29 0.78 -5.93
C ALA A 99 6.21 0.11 -4.55
N ALA A 100 5.40 -0.93 -4.40
CA ALA A 100 5.31 -1.71 -3.16
C ALA A 100 6.66 -2.33 -2.78
N ARG A 101 7.37 -2.93 -3.76
CA ARG A 101 8.71 -3.46 -3.53
C ARG A 101 9.70 -2.38 -3.08
N LYS A 102 9.70 -1.21 -3.72
CA LYS A 102 10.54 -0.07 -3.29
C LYS A 102 10.26 0.32 -1.83
N MET A 103 8.98 0.33 -1.39
CA MET A 103 8.64 0.63 0.01
C MET A 103 9.25 -0.39 0.97
N VAL A 104 9.12 -1.69 0.67
CA VAL A 104 9.66 -2.78 1.50
C VAL A 104 11.18 -2.76 1.52
N ASP A 105 11.82 -2.65 0.36
CA ASP A 105 13.28 -2.72 0.24
C ASP A 105 14.00 -1.55 0.92
N HIS A 106 13.32 -0.42 1.08
CA HIS A 106 13.85 0.79 1.70
C HIS A 106 13.27 1.08 3.10
N ASP A 107 12.39 0.23 3.62
CA ASP A 107 11.69 0.39 4.92
C ASP A 107 11.00 1.76 5.03
N ILE A 108 10.21 2.12 4.00
CA ILE A 108 9.51 3.41 3.92
C ILE A 108 8.02 3.20 3.68
N GLY A 109 7.20 4.00 4.38
CA GLY A 109 5.73 3.92 4.34
C GLY A 109 5.07 4.74 3.23
N CYS A 110 5.84 5.47 2.42
CA CYS A 110 5.30 6.23 1.30
C CYS A 110 6.35 6.52 0.23
N LEU A 111 5.87 6.81 -0.99
CA LEU A 111 6.67 7.27 -2.12
C LEU A 111 6.05 8.54 -2.70
N PRO A 112 6.77 9.67 -2.76
CA PRO A 112 6.42 10.75 -3.65
C PRO A 112 6.46 10.28 -5.10
N ILE A 113 5.47 10.68 -5.86
CA ILE A 113 5.38 10.40 -7.30
C ILE A 113 5.81 11.67 -8.03
N VAL A 114 6.82 11.53 -8.88
CA VAL A 114 7.40 12.65 -9.62
C VAL A 114 7.27 12.44 -11.13
N ASP A 115 7.23 13.54 -11.86
CA ASP A 115 7.35 13.51 -13.32
C ASP A 115 8.82 13.45 -13.78
N GLU A 116 9.05 13.47 -15.09
CA GLU A 116 10.37 13.40 -15.72
C GLU A 116 11.33 14.53 -15.27
N ASP A 117 10.77 15.68 -14.87
CA ASP A 117 11.51 16.86 -14.42
C ASP A 117 11.69 16.93 -12.90
N ASN A 118 11.27 15.87 -12.17
CA ASN A 118 11.30 15.76 -10.70
C ASN A 118 10.33 16.71 -9.98
N TYR A 119 9.21 17.07 -10.62
CA TYR A 119 8.12 17.75 -9.93
C TYR A 119 7.22 16.73 -9.26
N PRO A 120 6.86 16.87 -7.97
CA PRO A 120 5.95 15.97 -7.31
C PRO A 120 4.52 16.14 -7.87
N VAL A 121 3.96 15.06 -8.40
CA VAL A 121 2.63 15.02 -9.04
C VAL A 121 1.63 14.18 -8.25
N GLY A 122 2.08 13.51 -7.19
CA GLY A 122 1.26 12.69 -6.32
C GLY A 122 2.06 12.05 -5.20
N ILE A 123 1.39 11.26 -4.41
CA ILE A 123 1.97 10.43 -3.35
C ILE A 123 1.23 9.11 -3.28
N ILE A 124 1.94 8.04 -2.96
CA ILE A 124 1.38 6.73 -2.67
C ILE A 124 1.88 6.25 -1.32
N THR A 125 1.02 5.63 -0.54
CA THR A 125 1.29 5.19 0.82
C THR A 125 1.01 3.69 1.00
N GLU A 126 1.48 3.11 2.10
CA GLU A 126 1.10 1.74 2.51
C GLU A 126 -0.43 1.57 2.58
N SER A 127 -1.15 2.59 3.05
CA SER A 127 -2.61 2.56 3.10
C SER A 127 -3.25 2.39 1.72
N ASP A 128 -2.65 2.97 0.68
CA ASP A 128 -3.13 2.81 -0.70
C ASP A 128 -2.86 1.40 -1.20
N MET A 129 -1.72 0.80 -0.84
CA MET A 129 -1.40 -0.60 -1.12
C MET A 129 -2.38 -1.55 -0.42
N PHE A 130 -2.71 -1.30 0.86
CA PHE A 130 -3.70 -2.11 1.58
C PHE A 130 -5.11 -1.99 0.98
N ARG A 131 -5.53 -0.80 0.56
CA ARG A 131 -6.81 -0.62 -0.15
C ARG A 131 -6.83 -1.43 -1.44
N LEU A 132 -5.78 -1.35 -2.24
CA LEU A 132 -5.64 -2.15 -3.45
C LEU A 132 -5.72 -3.65 -3.14
N PHE A 133 -5.02 -4.14 -2.10
CA PHE A 133 -5.10 -5.52 -1.67
C PHE A 133 -6.54 -5.92 -1.30
N ILE A 134 -7.25 -5.09 -0.55
CA ILE A 134 -8.65 -5.29 -0.18
C ILE A 134 -9.53 -5.42 -1.44
N ASP A 135 -9.32 -4.56 -2.42
CA ASP A 135 -10.12 -4.55 -3.65
C ASP A 135 -9.77 -5.75 -4.56
N LEU A 136 -8.49 -6.09 -4.72
CA LEU A 136 -8.04 -7.24 -5.51
C LEU A 136 -8.59 -8.58 -5.00
N PHE A 137 -8.72 -8.74 -3.68
CA PHE A 137 -9.30 -9.94 -3.08
C PHE A 137 -10.81 -9.88 -2.89
N GLY A 138 -11.47 -8.80 -3.35
CA GLY A 138 -12.92 -8.66 -3.27
C GLY A 138 -13.45 -8.79 -1.84
N THR A 139 -12.70 -8.32 -0.82
CA THR A 139 -13.02 -8.59 0.59
C THR A 139 -14.34 -7.96 1.03
N ARG A 140 -14.85 -6.98 0.28
CA ARG A 140 -16.12 -6.30 0.55
C ARG A 140 -17.33 -6.99 -0.06
N GLU A 141 -17.11 -7.96 -0.94
CA GLU A 141 -18.19 -8.74 -1.56
C GLU A 141 -18.49 -9.98 -0.72
N LYS A 142 -19.76 -10.36 -0.62
CA LYS A 142 -20.16 -11.60 0.02
C LYS A 142 -19.92 -12.78 -0.92
N GLY A 143 -19.47 -13.92 -0.37
CA GLY A 143 -19.25 -15.11 -1.17
C GLY A 143 -18.48 -16.19 -0.42
N LEU A 144 -18.16 -17.27 -1.10
CA LEU A 144 -17.30 -18.32 -0.61
C LEU A 144 -15.83 -17.95 -0.83
N ARG A 145 -15.04 -17.94 0.22
CA ARG A 145 -13.58 -17.81 0.15
C ARG A 145 -12.96 -19.18 0.42
N ALA A 146 -12.25 -19.70 -0.56
CA ALA A 146 -11.56 -20.96 -0.47
C ALA A 146 -10.04 -20.79 -0.54
N THR A 147 -9.32 -21.61 0.23
CA THR A 147 -7.89 -21.84 0.09
C THR A 147 -7.71 -23.31 -0.29
N LEU A 148 -7.13 -23.53 -1.45
CA LEU A 148 -6.97 -24.84 -2.05
C LEU A 148 -5.50 -25.14 -2.24
N ARG A 149 -5.10 -26.43 -2.07
CA ARG A 149 -3.85 -26.93 -2.59
C ARG A 149 -4.11 -27.49 -3.96
N ILE A 150 -3.40 -27.01 -4.96
CA ILE A 150 -3.56 -27.42 -6.36
C ILE A 150 -2.23 -27.95 -6.90
N PRO A 151 -2.24 -28.78 -7.96
CA PRO A 151 -1.02 -29.12 -8.70
C PRO A 151 -0.37 -27.86 -9.27
N GLU A 152 0.96 -27.80 -9.31
CA GLU A 152 1.71 -26.74 -10.00
C GLU A 152 1.97 -27.17 -11.45
N GLU A 153 0.95 -27.07 -12.28
CA GLU A 153 0.99 -27.50 -13.68
C GLU A 153 0.35 -26.45 -14.61
N PRO A 154 0.83 -26.32 -15.85
CA PRO A 154 0.19 -25.44 -16.81
C PRO A 154 -1.29 -25.79 -17.04
N GLY A 155 -2.16 -24.79 -16.94
CA GLY A 155 -3.59 -24.92 -17.21
C GLY A 155 -4.48 -25.21 -15.99
N GLU A 156 -3.93 -25.38 -14.78
CA GLU A 156 -4.73 -25.68 -13.58
C GLU A 156 -5.75 -24.59 -13.26
N LEU A 157 -5.36 -23.31 -13.36
CA LEU A 157 -6.31 -22.21 -13.14
C LEU A 157 -7.43 -22.18 -14.20
N ALA A 158 -7.14 -22.59 -15.43
CA ALA A 158 -8.17 -22.69 -16.47
C ALA A 158 -9.19 -23.79 -16.15
N LYS A 159 -8.73 -24.93 -15.64
CA LYS A 159 -9.62 -26.04 -15.20
C LYS A 159 -10.52 -25.57 -14.05
N LEU A 160 -9.94 -24.96 -13.00
CA LEU A 160 -10.72 -24.41 -11.90
C LEU A 160 -11.72 -23.35 -12.36
N GLY A 161 -11.32 -22.50 -13.30
CA GLY A 161 -12.22 -21.50 -13.89
C GLY A 161 -13.39 -22.13 -14.65
N SER A 162 -13.16 -23.21 -15.42
CA SER A 162 -14.20 -23.97 -16.09
C SER A 162 -15.15 -24.62 -15.10
N ASP A 163 -14.61 -25.29 -14.09
CA ASP A 163 -15.40 -25.98 -13.05
C ASP A 163 -16.39 -25.02 -12.36
N VAL A 164 -15.90 -23.84 -11.96
CA VAL A 164 -16.74 -22.81 -11.34
C VAL A 164 -17.80 -22.29 -12.33
N SER A 165 -17.41 -22.02 -13.57
CA SER A 165 -18.30 -21.49 -14.60
C SER A 165 -19.40 -22.47 -15.02
N GLU A 166 -19.09 -23.77 -15.15
CA GLU A 166 -20.05 -24.82 -15.50
C GLU A 166 -21.15 -25.00 -14.43
N HIS A 167 -20.87 -24.58 -13.19
CA HIS A 167 -21.83 -24.60 -12.10
C HIS A 167 -22.45 -23.22 -11.81
N ASN A 168 -22.39 -22.28 -12.76
CA ASN A 168 -22.90 -20.93 -12.66
C ASN A 168 -22.28 -20.08 -11.54
N GLY A 169 -21.08 -20.45 -11.07
CA GLY A 169 -20.30 -19.65 -10.18
C GLY A 169 -19.56 -18.50 -10.90
N ASN A 170 -19.31 -17.42 -10.18
CA ASN A 170 -18.50 -16.30 -10.67
C ASN A 170 -17.27 -16.12 -9.78
N ILE A 171 -16.08 -16.11 -10.37
CA ILE A 171 -14.83 -15.87 -9.66
C ILE A 171 -14.66 -14.35 -9.48
N VAL A 172 -14.72 -13.89 -8.23
CA VAL A 172 -14.50 -12.48 -7.86
C VAL A 172 -13.00 -12.17 -7.81
N SER A 173 -12.22 -13.10 -7.23
CA SER A 173 -10.77 -12.97 -7.14
C SER A 173 -10.11 -14.35 -7.15
N ILE A 174 -8.87 -14.39 -7.63
CA ILE A 174 -8.02 -15.56 -7.60
C ILE A 174 -6.56 -15.14 -7.47
N GLY A 175 -5.80 -15.86 -6.65
CA GLY A 175 -4.37 -15.67 -6.49
C GLY A 175 -3.69 -16.97 -6.11
N THR A 176 -2.47 -17.14 -6.59
CA THR A 176 -1.66 -18.33 -6.29
C THR A 176 -0.30 -17.95 -5.72
N TRP A 177 0.27 -18.83 -4.91
CA TRP A 177 1.66 -18.76 -4.46
C TRP A 177 2.23 -20.15 -4.25
N PRO A 178 3.56 -20.28 -4.19
CA PRO A 178 4.21 -21.57 -4.03
C PRO A 178 3.68 -22.36 -2.83
N GLY A 179 3.44 -23.64 -3.02
CA GLY A 179 3.10 -24.58 -1.95
C GLY A 179 4.32 -25.05 -1.16
N GLU A 180 4.15 -26.14 -0.42
CA GLU A 180 5.24 -26.74 0.38
C GLU A 180 6.22 -27.52 -0.50
N ARG A 181 5.77 -27.99 -1.65
CA ARG A 181 6.56 -28.78 -2.60
C ARG A 181 6.60 -28.06 -3.95
N PRO A 182 7.64 -28.29 -4.75
CA PRO A 182 7.71 -27.72 -6.10
C PRO A 182 6.58 -28.17 -7.05
N THR A 183 5.85 -29.22 -6.67
CA THR A 183 4.75 -29.82 -7.46
C THR A 183 3.37 -29.36 -7.01
N ASP A 184 3.29 -28.50 -6.02
CA ASP A 184 2.02 -27.98 -5.54
C ASP A 184 2.06 -26.43 -5.38
N ALA A 185 0.89 -25.82 -5.51
CA ALA A 185 0.67 -24.41 -5.25
C ALA A 185 -0.52 -24.24 -4.30
N LEU A 186 -0.53 -23.13 -3.59
CA LEU A 186 -1.69 -22.67 -2.85
C LEU A 186 -2.48 -21.70 -3.72
N CYS A 187 -3.79 -21.92 -3.83
CA CYS A 187 -4.72 -21.06 -4.53
C CYS A 187 -5.74 -20.49 -3.54
N ILE A 188 -5.80 -19.18 -3.44
CA ILE A 188 -6.94 -18.51 -2.81
C ILE A 188 -7.88 -18.08 -3.92
N MET A 189 -9.15 -18.41 -3.78
CA MET A 189 -10.18 -17.86 -4.66
C MET A 189 -11.42 -17.45 -3.86
N LYS A 190 -12.09 -16.44 -4.38
CA LYS A 190 -13.38 -16.01 -3.90
C LYS A 190 -14.42 -16.20 -5.02
N VAL A 191 -15.50 -16.87 -4.67
CA VAL A 191 -16.54 -17.25 -5.63
C VAL A 191 -17.90 -16.83 -5.10
N THR A 192 -18.77 -16.37 -6.01
CA THR A 192 -20.19 -16.08 -5.74
C THR A 192 -21.09 -16.94 -6.60
N GLY A 193 -22.38 -17.04 -6.24
CA GLY A 193 -23.38 -17.79 -7.04
C GLY A 193 -23.37 -19.29 -6.79
N MET A 194 -22.62 -19.79 -5.83
CA MET A 194 -22.54 -21.23 -5.48
C MET A 194 -22.68 -21.44 -3.98
N THR A 195 -23.23 -22.60 -3.58
CA THR A 195 -23.13 -23.09 -2.21
C THR A 195 -21.77 -23.72 -1.98
N ARG A 196 -21.41 -23.94 -0.72
CA ARG A 196 -20.17 -24.62 -0.32
C ARG A 196 -20.07 -26.01 -0.93
N GLU A 197 -21.17 -26.76 -0.90
CA GLU A 197 -21.24 -28.14 -1.42
C GLU A 197 -21.06 -28.15 -2.94
N GLN A 198 -21.73 -27.26 -3.63
CA GLN A 198 -21.58 -27.11 -5.09
C GLN A 198 -20.14 -26.77 -5.47
N PHE A 199 -19.53 -25.83 -4.75
CA PHE A 199 -18.15 -25.43 -5.02
C PHE A 199 -17.18 -26.61 -4.82
N ILE A 200 -17.25 -27.29 -3.67
CA ILE A 200 -16.36 -28.44 -3.39
C ILE A 200 -16.52 -29.51 -4.48
N SER A 201 -17.74 -29.90 -4.79
CA SER A 201 -18.02 -30.91 -5.81
C SER A 201 -17.53 -30.52 -7.20
N SER A 202 -17.56 -29.22 -7.53
CA SER A 202 -17.10 -28.74 -8.84
C SER A 202 -15.58 -28.84 -8.99
N VAL A 203 -14.79 -28.45 -7.96
CA VAL A 203 -13.33 -28.36 -8.04
C VAL A 203 -12.59 -29.64 -7.62
N GLU A 204 -13.27 -30.59 -6.99
CA GLU A 204 -12.71 -31.80 -6.39
C GLU A 204 -11.74 -32.56 -7.32
N LYS A 205 -12.02 -32.59 -8.61
CA LYS A 205 -11.22 -33.33 -9.61
C LYS A 205 -9.87 -32.69 -9.91
N HIS A 206 -9.73 -31.40 -9.63
CA HIS A 206 -8.56 -30.59 -10.05
C HIS A 206 -7.79 -30.01 -8.87
N ILE A 207 -8.11 -30.44 -7.64
CA ILE A 207 -7.41 -29.99 -6.44
C ILE A 207 -6.76 -31.18 -5.72
N LEU A 208 -5.75 -30.90 -4.93
CA LEU A 208 -5.12 -31.89 -4.03
C LEU A 208 -5.81 -31.90 -2.66
N GLU A 209 -6.24 -30.73 -2.19
CA GLU A 209 -6.81 -30.57 -0.86
C GLU A 209 -7.60 -29.24 -0.74
N VAL A 210 -8.67 -29.26 0.03
CA VAL A 210 -9.33 -28.06 0.54
C VAL A 210 -8.74 -27.71 1.90
N ILE A 211 -7.92 -26.68 1.97
CA ILE A 211 -7.26 -26.25 3.22
C ILE A 211 -8.25 -25.48 4.10
N ASP A 212 -9.00 -24.58 3.49
CA ASP A 212 -9.99 -23.74 4.17
C ASP A 212 -11.10 -23.33 3.20
N ILE A 213 -12.33 -23.29 3.69
CA ILE A 213 -13.46 -22.75 2.96
C ILE A 213 -14.47 -22.15 3.93
N ARG A 214 -14.83 -20.90 3.69
CA ARG A 214 -15.78 -20.15 4.55
C ARG A 214 -16.60 -19.16 3.75
N GLU A 215 -17.80 -18.87 4.24
CA GLU A 215 -18.60 -17.75 3.79
C GLU A 215 -18.08 -16.45 4.43
N VAL A 216 -17.97 -15.39 3.63
CA VAL A 216 -17.44 -14.08 4.05
C VAL A 216 -18.30 -12.95 3.48
#